data_fce62f679603a76984e19960af71a7d3
#
_entry.id   fce62f679603a76984e19960af71a7d3
#
_cell.length_a   1.000
_cell.length_b   1.000
_cell.length_c   1.000
_cell.angle_alpha   90.00
_cell.angle_beta   90.00
_cell.angle_gamma   90.00
#
_symmetry.space_group_name_H-M   'P 1'
#
loop_
_entity.id
_entity.type
_entity.pdbx_description
1 polymer ?
#
loop_
_entity_poly.entity_id
_entity_poly.type
_entity_poly.pdbx_seq_one_letter_code
_entity_poly.pdbx_strand_id
1 'polypeptide(L)'
;MACYGAEKAVAPAVFPVLKKTTEIYAVYSPLGRCLKTSFALTLGQILAKERAVLYLNLEEYSGFEEMLGKGFAQNLSDLLYFVRQENGNLIYKMNSMVQTINNLDFIPPVRTPEDIRGTAWEDWE
;
A
#
# COMPACT_ATOMS: atom_id res chain seq x y z
N MET A 1 14.48 7.75 -2.59
CA MET A 1 13.83 6.44 -2.79
C MET A 1 14.74 5.37 -2.19
N ALA A 2 14.20 4.52 -1.35
CA ALA A 2 14.90 3.38 -0.79
C ALA A 2 14.29 2.07 -1.31
N CYS A 3 15.12 1.10 -1.67
CA CYS A 3 14.69 -0.23 -2.05
C CYS A 3 15.11 -1.21 -0.96
N TYR A 4 14.16 -1.94 -0.40
CA TYR A 4 14.42 -2.99 0.56
C TYR A 4 14.49 -4.34 -0.13
N GLY A 5 15.41 -5.19 0.37
CA GLY A 5 15.58 -6.53 -0.14
C GLY A 5 14.31 -7.35 -0.11
N ALA A 6 14.27 -8.31 -0.98
CA ALA A 6 13.15 -9.18 -1.17
C ALA A 6 12.92 -10.10 0.02
N GLU A 7 11.70 -10.16 0.51
CA GLU A 7 11.26 -11.18 1.41
C GLU A 7 10.84 -12.42 0.62
N LYS A 8 11.35 -13.58 0.99
CA LYS A 8 11.02 -14.85 0.35
C LYS A 8 9.86 -15.51 1.07
N ALA A 9 8.69 -15.44 0.47
CA ALA A 9 7.57 -16.28 0.90
C ALA A 9 7.73 -17.68 0.30
N VAL A 10 7.70 -18.70 1.16
CA VAL A 10 7.79 -20.10 0.76
C VAL A 10 6.43 -20.77 0.95
N ALA A 11 5.85 -21.29 -0.13
CA ALA A 11 4.62 -22.07 -0.05
C ALA A 11 4.86 -23.42 0.65
N PRO A 12 3.85 -23.99 1.39
CA PRO A 12 3.99 -25.30 2.02
C PRO A 12 4.31 -26.40 1.02
N ALA A 13 5.13 -27.34 1.42
CA ALA A 13 5.87 -28.31 0.61
C ALA A 13 5.07 -29.46 -0.01
N VAL A 14 3.75 -29.38 -0.18
CA VAL A 14 2.95 -30.44 -0.84
C VAL A 14 2.95 -30.30 -2.37
N PHE A 15 3.36 -29.12 -2.88
CA PHE A 15 3.46 -28.79 -4.29
C PHE A 15 4.84 -28.20 -4.60
N PRO A 16 5.26 -28.16 -5.92
CA PRO A 16 6.49 -27.46 -6.29
C PRO A 16 6.49 -26.06 -5.70
N VAL A 17 7.49 -25.73 -4.92
CA VAL A 17 7.58 -24.46 -4.20
C VAL A 17 7.78 -23.33 -5.18
N LEU A 18 6.74 -22.51 -5.39
CA LEU A 18 6.87 -21.23 -6.07
C LEU A 18 7.45 -20.21 -5.09
N LYS A 19 8.71 -19.87 -5.26
CA LYS A 19 9.33 -18.77 -4.52
C LYS A 19 8.78 -17.46 -5.06
N LYS A 20 7.91 -16.79 -4.29
CA LYS A 20 7.57 -15.38 -4.53
C LYS A 20 8.59 -14.51 -3.84
N THR A 21 9.20 -13.61 -4.59
CA THR A 21 10.04 -12.57 -4.06
C THR A 21 9.25 -11.27 -4.05
N THR A 22 9.08 -10.66 -2.88
CA THR A 22 8.45 -9.35 -2.75
C THR A 22 9.53 -8.28 -2.59
N GLU A 23 9.48 -7.27 -3.42
CA GLU A 23 10.36 -6.10 -3.35
C GLU A 23 9.58 -4.91 -2.81
N ILE A 24 10.16 -4.19 -1.86
CA ILE A 24 9.55 -3.00 -1.28
C ILE A 24 10.36 -1.77 -1.71
N TYR A 25 9.68 -0.81 -2.32
CA TYR A 25 10.24 0.48 -2.71
C TYR A 25 9.63 1.57 -1.85
N ALA A 26 10.45 2.32 -1.13
CA ALA A 26 10.00 3.48 -0.37
C ALA A 26 10.41 4.78 -1.06
N VAL A 27 9.45 5.66 -1.29
CA VAL A 27 9.68 7.00 -1.82
C VAL A 27 9.54 8.00 -0.68
N TYR A 28 10.63 8.63 -0.30
CA TYR A 28 10.69 9.58 0.80
C TYR A 28 11.36 10.89 0.39
N SER A 29 10.88 11.99 0.93
CA SER A 29 11.57 13.26 0.88
C SER A 29 11.34 14.04 2.17
N PRO A 30 12.38 14.66 2.74
CA PRO A 30 12.23 15.52 3.91
C PRO A 30 11.52 16.85 3.58
N LEU A 31 11.45 17.20 2.30
CA LEU A 31 10.77 18.41 1.83
C LEU A 31 9.33 18.09 1.45
N GLY A 32 8.41 18.92 1.91
CA GLY A 32 7.04 18.88 1.43
C GLY A 32 6.93 19.35 -0.03
N ARG A 33 5.84 18.98 -0.71
CA ARG A 33 5.49 19.44 -2.07
C ARG A 33 6.56 19.19 -3.14
N CYS A 34 7.28 18.09 -3.05
CA CYS A 34 8.33 17.73 -4.01
C CYS A 34 7.87 16.67 -5.04
N LEU A 35 6.59 16.59 -5.33
CA LEU A 35 5.99 15.65 -6.30
C LEU A 35 6.22 14.15 -5.98
N LYS A 36 6.41 13.80 -4.72
CA LYS A 36 6.61 12.40 -4.28
C LYS A 36 5.51 11.49 -4.76
N THR A 37 4.26 11.88 -4.55
CA THR A 37 3.08 11.09 -4.91
C THR A 37 3.01 10.86 -6.42
N SER A 38 3.23 11.89 -7.23
CA SER A 38 3.26 11.78 -8.69
C SER A 38 4.40 10.86 -9.15
N PHE A 39 5.57 10.99 -8.56
CA PHE A 39 6.72 10.14 -8.87
C PHE A 39 6.43 8.67 -8.49
N ALA A 40 5.92 8.43 -7.27
CA ALA A 40 5.63 7.08 -6.80
C ALA A 40 4.54 6.39 -7.63
N LEU A 41 3.49 7.12 -8.00
CA LEU A 41 2.43 6.59 -8.87
C LEU A 41 2.95 6.27 -10.27
N THR A 42 3.76 7.14 -10.84
CA THR A 42 4.37 6.91 -12.16
C THR A 42 5.28 5.68 -12.14
N LEU A 43 6.15 5.59 -11.13
CA LEU A 43 7.02 4.43 -10.94
C LEU A 43 6.20 3.15 -10.78
N GLY A 44 5.17 3.18 -9.93
CA GLY A 44 4.26 2.05 -9.73
C GLY A 44 3.59 1.60 -11.02
N GLN A 45 3.10 2.52 -11.84
CA GLN A 45 2.47 2.20 -13.13
C GLN A 45 3.47 1.62 -14.14
N ILE A 46 4.72 2.07 -14.14
CA ILE A 46 5.76 1.49 -14.98
C ILE A 46 6.03 0.04 -14.57
N LEU A 47 6.22 -0.19 -13.27
CA LEU A 47 6.46 -1.53 -12.74
C LEU A 47 5.26 -2.45 -12.91
N ALA A 48 4.05 -1.92 -12.85
CA ALA A 48 2.80 -2.69 -13.02
C ALA A 48 2.59 -3.24 -14.43
N LYS A 49 3.41 -2.82 -15.41
CA LYS A 49 3.40 -3.42 -16.75
C LYS A 49 3.98 -4.83 -16.77
N GLU A 50 4.86 -5.16 -15.83
CA GLU A 50 5.60 -6.41 -15.82
C GLU A 50 5.30 -7.29 -14.60
N ARG A 51 4.78 -6.70 -13.53
CA ARG A 51 4.53 -7.39 -12.26
C ARG A 51 3.33 -6.83 -11.52
N ALA A 52 2.79 -7.59 -10.57
CA ALA A 52 1.77 -7.07 -9.65
C ALA A 52 2.41 -6.05 -8.71
N VAL A 53 1.82 -4.87 -8.59
CA VAL A 53 2.31 -3.77 -7.75
C VAL A 53 1.18 -3.24 -6.89
N LEU A 54 1.42 -3.11 -5.60
CA LEU A 54 0.53 -2.45 -4.66
C LEU A 54 1.17 -1.14 -4.20
N TYR A 55 0.48 -0.05 -4.41
CA TYR A 55 0.88 1.27 -3.91
C TYR A 55 0.18 1.60 -2.59
N LEU A 56 0.96 2.00 -1.61
CA LEU A 56 0.47 2.51 -0.33
C LEU A 56 0.95 3.95 -0.13
N ASN A 57 0.02 4.85 0.12
CA ASN A 57 0.32 6.23 0.48
C ASN A 57 0.23 6.39 2.00
N LEU A 58 1.37 6.60 2.64
CA LEU A 58 1.50 6.77 4.09
C LEU A 58 1.69 8.25 4.48
N GLU A 59 1.37 9.18 3.59
CA GLU A 59 1.42 10.60 3.91
C GLU A 59 0.24 11.00 4.82
N GLU A 60 0.55 11.76 5.85
CA GLU A 60 -0.45 12.27 6.80
C GLU A 60 -1.47 13.21 6.12
N TYR A 61 -1.02 13.99 5.15
CA TYR A 61 -1.83 14.93 4.38
C TYR A 61 -1.58 14.70 2.89
N SER A 62 -2.33 13.79 2.31
CA SER A 62 -2.20 13.50 0.88
C SER A 62 -3.33 14.17 0.11
N GLY A 63 -3.02 14.98 -0.89
CA GLY A 63 -4.01 15.46 -1.87
C GLY A 63 -4.39 14.39 -2.90
N PHE A 64 -4.48 13.13 -2.49
CA PHE A 64 -4.65 12.00 -3.39
C PHE A 64 -6.02 11.94 -4.03
N GLU A 65 -7.07 12.20 -3.25
CA GLU A 65 -8.45 12.23 -3.76
C GLU A 65 -8.65 13.39 -4.73
N GLU A 66 -8.09 14.56 -4.42
CA GLU A 66 -8.13 15.73 -5.30
C GLU A 66 -7.37 15.46 -6.59
N MET A 67 -6.22 14.81 -6.51
CA MET A 67 -5.41 14.48 -7.69
C MET A 67 -6.12 13.49 -8.62
N LEU A 68 -6.85 12.53 -8.07
CA LEU A 68 -7.60 11.53 -8.83
C LEU A 68 -9.00 12.01 -9.22
N GLY A 69 -9.47 13.12 -8.63
CA GLY A 69 -10.78 13.69 -8.90
C GLY A 69 -11.95 12.83 -8.41
N LYS A 70 -11.72 11.96 -7.44
CA LYS A 70 -12.77 11.11 -6.85
C LYS A 70 -12.50 10.80 -5.38
N GLY A 71 -13.56 10.69 -4.60
CA GLY A 71 -13.52 10.19 -3.24
C GLY A 71 -13.61 8.66 -3.18
N PHE A 72 -13.19 8.09 -2.06
CA PHE A 72 -13.22 6.64 -1.82
C PHE A 72 -14.06 6.33 -0.57
N ALA A 73 -14.91 5.29 -0.67
CA ALA A 73 -15.74 4.85 0.44
C ALA A 73 -14.92 4.18 1.57
N GLN A 74 -13.88 3.47 1.19
CA GLN A 74 -12.96 2.77 2.09
C GLN A 74 -11.53 3.24 1.84
N ASN A 75 -10.71 3.24 2.88
CA ASN A 75 -9.34 3.73 2.84
C ASN A 75 -8.45 3.00 3.84
N LEU A 76 -7.18 3.40 3.92
CA LEU A 76 -6.20 2.80 4.82
C LEU A 76 -6.61 2.89 6.31
N SER A 77 -7.35 3.94 6.71
CA SER A 77 -7.89 4.03 8.08
C SER A 77 -8.80 2.86 8.42
N ASP A 78 -9.67 2.48 7.49
CA ASP A 78 -10.59 1.34 7.68
C ASP A 78 -9.82 0.02 7.78
N LEU A 79 -8.73 -0.13 7.01
CA LEU A 79 -7.87 -1.30 7.07
C LEU A 79 -7.14 -1.40 8.41
N LEU A 80 -6.53 -0.30 8.88
CA LEU A 80 -5.83 -0.25 10.16
C LEU A 80 -6.77 -0.54 11.33
N TYR A 81 -7.99 0.00 11.27
CA TYR A 81 -9.02 -0.31 12.27
C TYR A 81 -9.37 -1.80 12.28
N PHE A 82 -9.49 -2.41 11.11
CA PHE A 82 -9.79 -3.84 10.98
C PHE A 82 -8.65 -4.72 11.52
N VAL A 83 -7.41 -4.37 11.24
CA VAL A 83 -6.21 -5.07 11.75
C VAL A 83 -6.22 -5.08 13.28
N ARG A 84 -6.50 -3.93 13.91
CA ARG A 84 -6.53 -3.81 15.36
C ARG A 84 -7.62 -4.63 16.05
N GLN A 85 -8.69 -4.95 15.36
CA GLN A 85 -9.77 -5.76 15.92
C GLN A 85 -9.49 -7.25 15.91
N GLU A 86 -8.40 -7.70 15.27
CA GLU A 86 -8.01 -9.10 15.11
C GLU A 86 -9.15 -10.02 14.59
N ASN A 87 -10.16 -9.43 13.98
CA ASN A 87 -11.37 -10.12 13.55
C ASN A 87 -11.34 -10.40 12.05
N GLY A 88 -11.11 -11.66 11.67
CA GLY A 88 -11.39 -12.13 10.33
C GLY A 88 -10.20 -12.21 9.39
N ASN A 89 -10.48 -12.38 8.11
CA ASN A 89 -9.47 -12.61 7.07
C ASN A 89 -8.99 -11.27 6.50
N LEU A 90 -7.79 -10.85 6.89
CA LEU A 90 -7.15 -9.62 6.42
C LEU A 90 -7.03 -9.58 4.89
N ILE A 91 -6.68 -10.71 4.26
CA ILE A 91 -6.55 -10.79 2.80
C ILE A 91 -7.87 -10.48 2.10
N TYR A 92 -8.97 -11.02 2.62
CA TYR A 92 -10.30 -10.74 2.09
C TYR A 92 -10.66 -9.26 2.22
N LYS A 93 -10.37 -8.66 3.39
CA LYS A 93 -10.62 -7.24 3.63
C LYS A 93 -9.78 -6.37 2.70
N MET A 94 -8.50 -6.64 2.55
CA MET A 94 -7.62 -5.93 1.62
C MET A 94 -8.15 -6.00 0.19
N ASN A 95 -8.50 -7.19 -0.28
CA ASN A 95 -9.02 -7.39 -1.64
C ASN A 95 -10.31 -6.61 -1.90
N SER A 96 -11.15 -6.41 -0.88
CA SER A 96 -12.37 -5.62 -1.00
C SER A 96 -12.12 -4.11 -1.09
N MET A 97 -10.96 -3.65 -0.66
CA MET A 97 -10.60 -2.23 -0.57
C MET A 97 -9.67 -1.76 -1.69
N VAL A 98 -8.95 -2.69 -2.31
CA VAL A 98 -8.00 -2.38 -3.39
C VAL A 98 -8.73 -1.75 -4.57
N GLN A 99 -8.18 -0.64 -5.05
CA GLN A 99 -8.58 0.05 -6.26
C GLN A 99 -7.48 -0.11 -7.31
N THR A 100 -7.83 -0.04 -8.58
CA THR A 100 -6.86 -0.20 -9.67
C THR A 100 -6.90 1.00 -10.61
N ILE A 101 -5.74 1.53 -10.94
CA ILE A 101 -5.56 2.56 -11.97
C ILE A 101 -4.39 2.15 -12.88
N ASN A 102 -4.65 1.99 -14.17
CA ASN A 102 -3.61 1.65 -15.16
C ASN A 102 -2.76 0.43 -14.73
N ASN A 103 -3.40 -0.64 -14.29
CA ASN A 103 -2.79 -1.86 -13.75
C ASN A 103 -2.05 -1.71 -12.42
N LEU A 104 -2.02 -0.53 -11.83
CA LEU A 104 -1.49 -0.29 -10.50
C LEU A 104 -2.60 -0.46 -9.47
N ASP A 105 -2.44 -1.41 -8.57
CA ASP A 105 -3.32 -1.56 -7.43
C ASP A 105 -2.92 -0.60 -6.31
N PHE A 106 -3.89 -0.03 -5.63
CA PHE A 106 -3.63 0.86 -4.51
C PHE A 106 -4.72 0.76 -3.45
N ILE A 107 -4.37 1.11 -2.21
CA ILE A 107 -5.31 1.34 -1.13
C ILE A 107 -5.37 2.85 -0.91
N PRO A 108 -6.58 3.45 -0.93
CA PRO A 108 -6.72 4.89 -0.68
C PRO A 108 -6.07 5.30 0.65
N PRO A 109 -5.42 6.47 0.72
CA PRO A 109 -4.71 6.92 1.92
C PRO A 109 -5.63 7.15 3.11
N VAL A 110 -5.06 7.32 4.29
CA VAL A 110 -5.79 7.65 5.51
C VAL A 110 -6.58 8.95 5.36
N ARG A 111 -7.69 9.06 6.10
CA ARG A 111 -8.49 10.30 6.14
C ARG A 111 -7.89 11.33 7.07
N THR A 112 -7.35 10.88 8.19
CA THR A 112 -6.81 11.76 9.22
C THR A 112 -5.39 11.34 9.60
N PRO A 113 -4.51 12.31 9.91
CA PRO A 113 -3.14 12.02 10.33
C PRO A 113 -3.05 11.14 11.58
N GLU A 114 -4.02 11.29 12.47
CA GLU A 114 -4.12 10.54 13.71
C GLU A 114 -4.21 9.04 13.49
N ASP A 115 -4.78 8.62 12.38
CA ASP A 115 -4.92 7.21 12.03
C ASP A 115 -3.55 6.53 11.83
N ILE A 116 -2.59 7.24 11.25
CA ILE A 116 -1.20 6.75 11.12
C ILE A 116 -0.44 6.91 12.43
N ARG A 117 -0.52 8.08 13.06
CA ARG A 117 0.22 8.36 14.30
C ARG A 117 -0.18 7.45 15.46
N GLY A 118 -1.42 6.99 15.47
CA GLY A 118 -1.94 6.08 16.47
C GLY A 118 -1.64 4.60 16.20
N THR A 119 -0.96 4.24 15.11
CA THR A 119 -0.59 2.85 14.84
C THR A 119 0.65 2.44 15.63
N ALA A 120 0.61 1.25 16.20
CA ALA A 120 1.76 0.63 16.82
C ALA A 120 2.59 -0.11 15.74
N TRP A 121 3.83 -0.44 16.08
CA TRP A 121 4.70 -1.19 15.16
C TRP A 121 4.08 -2.54 14.80
N GLU A 122 3.46 -3.19 15.77
CA GLU A 122 2.81 -4.49 15.63
C GLU A 122 1.66 -4.49 14.62
N ASP A 123 1.03 -3.33 14.38
CA ASP A 123 -0.03 -3.21 13.37
C ASP A 123 0.51 -3.35 11.92
N TRP A 124 1.83 -3.26 11.74
CA TRP A 124 2.48 -3.30 10.42
C TRP A 124 3.21 -4.63 10.14
N GLU A 125 3.33 -5.51 11.12
CA GLU A 125 3.89 -6.85 10.96
C GLU A 125 2.85 -7.86 10.45
#